data_1249e64161b779d1ad4004490e2dfa8a
#
_entry.id   1249e64161b779d1ad4004490e2dfa8a
#
_cell.length_a   1.000
_cell.length_b   1.000
_cell.length_c   1.000
_cell.angle_alpha   90.00
_cell.angle_beta   90.00
_cell.angle_gamma   90.00
#
_symmetry.space_group_name_H-M   'P 1'
#
loop_
_entity.id
_entity.type
_entity.pdbx_description
1 polymer ?
#
loop_
_entity_poly.entity_id
_entity_poly.type
_entity_poly.pdbx_seq_one_letter_code
_entity_poly.pdbx_strand_id
1 'polypeptide(L)'
;MDKKKNPNISVQGKKPIQDSTELNLNRRKFLSRAVAATGSAALVAGSTLSARAAEMGQAAGVMDHSMHAGHDMSQYGSMMFMEGHTMHPGQLIEPPGSPSPDQVNYKVFDIDVRIVQHEILPGIKVHMFAFNGQVPGPEFHVTEGDWIQVNFTNNTEEMHTIHWHGIVLPYTMDGVPMITQDPVHPGDTFVYRFQAKPAGTRWYHCHWGTPLHAATAMHGAFIVHRKNEPLKKQFPYKRDYTLMLEAWDIDFAREEMSGLLEGMKEVNLLMSQGRLDYKTHGFFKNYQEFKQSVESGEYVAPYLQSRSSGVHIRQNFFGINGKSYPATKRIAIKQGEWIRVRLINASGLSHHMHLHGHDFWWVAQDGNDLAEPRRLNTVHVEPGGTYDIMIYGDNPGYWTFHDHKTTQARNNGIYPGGMLTVLEYEDFEPTYTPSVSVDQ
;
A
#
# COMPACT_ATOMS: atom_id res chain seq x y z
N MET A 1 -44.09 -45.07 -38.26
CA MET A 1 -44.20 -44.04 -39.30
C MET A 1 -43.89 -42.71 -38.64
N ASP A 2 -42.85 -41.94 -38.79
CA ASP A 2 -41.64 -41.97 -39.59
C ASP A 2 -40.49 -41.36 -38.80
N LYS A 3 -39.32 -41.97 -38.87
CA LYS A 3 -38.07 -41.47 -38.31
C LYS A 3 -37.51 -40.39 -39.25
N LYS A 4 -37.23 -39.16 -38.76
CA LYS A 4 -36.38 -38.22 -39.49
C LYS A 4 -35.01 -38.14 -38.85
N LYS A 5 -34.01 -38.44 -39.68
CA LYS A 5 -32.57 -38.44 -39.38
C LYS A 5 -32.01 -37.01 -39.27
N ASN A 6 -31.13 -36.80 -38.30
CA ASN A 6 -30.26 -35.63 -38.21
C ASN A 6 -28.99 -35.85 -39.00
N PRO A 7 -28.44 -34.87 -39.72
CA PRO A 7 -27.19 -35.03 -40.44
C PRO A 7 -25.97 -34.70 -39.59
N ASN A 8 -24.89 -35.46 -39.84
CA ASN A 8 -23.54 -35.35 -39.27
C ASN A 8 -22.92 -33.96 -39.42
N ILE A 9 -22.31 -33.47 -38.31
CA ILE A 9 -21.35 -32.41 -38.35
C ILE A 9 -19.97 -33.04 -38.13
N SER A 10 -19.12 -32.94 -39.13
CA SER A 10 -17.72 -33.38 -39.10
C SER A 10 -16.86 -32.44 -38.25
N VAL A 11 -16.17 -33.00 -37.27
CA VAL A 11 -15.15 -32.31 -36.46
C VAL A 11 -13.82 -32.32 -37.21
N GLN A 12 -13.39 -31.15 -37.67
CA GLN A 12 -12.02 -30.99 -38.19
C GLN A 12 -11.02 -30.88 -37.04
N GLY A 13 -9.91 -31.62 -37.20
CA GLY A 13 -8.87 -31.81 -36.22
C GLY A 13 -8.15 -30.53 -35.76
N LYS A 14 -7.93 -30.43 -34.45
CA LYS A 14 -7.04 -29.46 -33.82
C LYS A 14 -5.58 -29.82 -34.04
N LYS A 15 -4.81 -28.85 -34.54
CA LYS A 15 -3.33 -28.90 -34.54
C LYS A 15 -2.82 -28.80 -33.10
N PRO A 16 -1.71 -29.46 -32.73
CA PRO A 16 -1.15 -29.38 -31.39
C PRO A 16 -0.53 -27.99 -31.13
N ILE A 17 -0.73 -27.49 -29.91
CA ILE A 17 -0.14 -26.25 -29.41
C ILE A 17 1.34 -26.50 -29.15
N GLN A 18 2.18 -25.71 -29.79
CA GLN A 18 3.63 -25.73 -29.57
C GLN A 18 3.98 -25.20 -28.17
N ASP A 19 4.94 -25.85 -27.57
CA ASP A 19 5.49 -25.73 -26.25
C ASP A 19 5.99 -24.29 -25.93
N SER A 20 5.58 -23.75 -24.78
CA SER A 20 5.87 -22.40 -24.32
C SER A 20 7.26 -22.21 -23.70
N THR A 21 8.16 -23.16 -23.84
CA THR A 21 9.49 -23.15 -23.19
C THR A 21 10.57 -22.34 -23.95
N GLU A 22 10.34 -21.92 -25.19
CA GLU A 22 11.34 -21.14 -25.94
C GLU A 22 11.28 -19.60 -25.72
N LEU A 23 10.24 -19.07 -25.10
CA LEU A 23 10.09 -17.63 -24.89
C LEU A 23 10.86 -17.06 -23.68
N ASN A 24 11.32 -17.92 -22.77
CA ASN A 24 12.01 -17.49 -21.54
C ASN A 24 13.54 -17.29 -21.70
N LEU A 25 14.15 -17.78 -22.79
CA LEU A 25 15.60 -17.66 -22.99
C LEU A 25 16.05 -16.32 -23.61
N ASN A 26 15.14 -15.56 -24.21
CA ASN A 26 15.49 -14.29 -24.86
C ASN A 26 15.47 -13.06 -23.89
N ARG A 27 14.82 -13.14 -22.73
CA ARG A 27 14.77 -12.04 -21.75
C ARG A 27 16.09 -11.88 -21.00
N ARG A 28 16.77 -12.96 -20.63
CA ARG A 28 18.10 -12.91 -19.98
C ARG A 28 19.20 -12.31 -20.88
N LYS A 29 19.11 -12.49 -22.20
CA LYS A 29 20.04 -11.88 -23.16
C LYS A 29 19.77 -10.41 -23.45
N PHE A 30 18.57 -9.92 -23.16
CA PHE A 30 18.22 -8.50 -23.33
C PHE A 30 18.81 -7.64 -22.19
N LEU A 31 18.75 -8.11 -20.95
CA LEU A 31 19.30 -7.39 -19.80
C LEU A 31 20.84 -7.33 -19.80
N SER A 32 21.52 -8.38 -20.27
CA SER A 32 22.99 -8.37 -20.39
C SER A 32 23.52 -7.51 -21.57
N ARG A 33 22.66 -7.10 -22.52
CA ARG A 33 23.03 -6.19 -23.62
C ARG A 33 22.76 -4.72 -23.36
N ALA A 34 21.90 -4.40 -22.38
CA ALA A 34 21.62 -3.01 -21.98
C ALA A 34 22.81 -2.34 -21.28
N VAL A 35 23.72 -3.12 -20.68
CA VAL A 35 24.94 -2.61 -20.02
C VAL A 35 26.09 -2.36 -21.02
N ALA A 36 26.01 -2.87 -22.27
CA ALA A 36 27.09 -2.77 -23.26
C ALA A 36 26.81 -1.81 -24.42
N ALA A 37 25.69 -1.09 -24.46
CA ALA A 37 25.29 -0.26 -25.61
C ALA A 37 24.98 1.21 -25.23
N THR A 38 25.81 1.84 -24.39
CA THR A 38 25.86 3.30 -24.26
C THR A 38 27.00 3.87 -25.09
N GLY A 39 26.88 3.73 -26.40
CA GLY A 39 27.72 4.38 -27.37
C GLY A 39 26.97 4.45 -28.68
N SER A 40 26.55 5.66 -29.05
CA SER A 40 26.14 6.09 -30.39
C SER A 40 24.81 5.54 -30.92
N ALA A 41 23.69 6.22 -30.61
CA ALA A 41 22.56 6.52 -31.50
C ALA A 41 21.52 7.41 -30.84
N ALA A 42 21.86 8.66 -30.60
CA ALA A 42 20.88 9.70 -30.25
C ALA A 42 20.90 10.74 -31.37
N LEU A 43 20.13 10.53 -32.40
CA LEU A 43 19.67 11.60 -33.32
C LEU A 43 18.60 10.98 -34.25
N VAL A 44 17.41 11.44 -34.10
CA VAL A 44 16.18 11.34 -34.89
C VAL A 44 15.05 10.64 -34.14
N ALA A 45 14.38 11.36 -33.23
CA ALA A 45 12.97 11.23 -32.83
C ALA A 45 12.52 12.28 -31.80
N GLY A 46 13.17 13.46 -31.77
CA GLY A 46 12.94 14.47 -30.74
C GLY A 46 11.91 15.58 -31.03
N SER A 47 11.09 15.49 -32.10
CA SER A 47 10.31 16.66 -32.51
C SER A 47 8.78 16.57 -32.38
N THR A 48 8.22 15.49 -31.87
CA THR A 48 6.74 15.38 -31.78
C THR A 48 6.18 15.17 -30.36
N LEU A 49 7.02 14.97 -29.35
CA LEU A 49 6.58 14.82 -27.94
C LEU A 49 6.68 16.12 -27.14
N SER A 50 7.55 17.07 -27.53
CA SER A 50 7.72 18.35 -26.81
C SER A 50 6.54 19.31 -26.98
N ALA A 51 5.80 19.25 -28.08
CA ALA A 51 4.65 20.13 -28.32
C ALA A 51 3.41 19.80 -27.46
N ARG A 52 3.27 18.56 -27.02
CA ARG A 52 2.10 18.13 -26.22
C ARG A 52 2.27 18.34 -24.71
N ALA A 53 3.52 18.40 -24.24
CA ALA A 53 3.82 18.70 -22.85
C ALA A 53 3.70 20.22 -22.54
N ALA A 54 3.90 21.09 -23.55
CA ALA A 54 3.79 22.52 -23.37
C ALA A 54 2.32 23.01 -23.27
N GLU A 55 1.37 22.29 -23.85
CA GLU A 55 -0.05 22.67 -23.74
C GLU A 55 -0.70 22.27 -22.41
N MET A 56 -0.16 21.26 -21.70
CA MET A 56 -0.66 20.88 -20.38
C MET A 56 -0.05 21.72 -19.23
N GLY A 57 1.03 22.47 -19.48
CA GLY A 57 1.69 23.29 -18.47
C GLY A 57 1.05 24.65 -18.18
N GLN A 58 0.09 25.10 -19.00
CA GLN A 58 -0.54 26.41 -18.82
C GLN A 58 -1.77 26.44 -17.92
N ALA A 59 -2.27 25.30 -17.45
CA ALA A 59 -3.44 25.21 -16.57
C ALA A 59 -3.11 24.98 -15.08
N ALA A 60 -1.85 24.70 -14.72
CA ALA A 60 -1.41 24.63 -13.33
C ALA A 60 -0.71 25.93 -12.98
N GLY A 61 -1.32 26.75 -12.15
CA GLY A 61 -0.69 27.96 -11.61
C GLY A 61 0.65 27.58 -10.96
N VAL A 62 1.72 28.20 -11.43
CA VAL A 62 3.07 28.01 -10.87
C VAL A 62 3.02 28.46 -9.42
N MET A 63 3.02 27.53 -8.47
CA MET A 63 3.29 27.85 -7.08
C MET A 63 4.76 28.25 -6.98
N ASP A 64 5.00 29.45 -6.48
CA ASP A 64 6.34 29.97 -6.21
C ASP A 64 6.97 29.13 -5.06
N HIS A 65 7.87 28.22 -5.41
CA HIS A 65 8.60 27.36 -4.47
C HIS A 65 9.81 28.04 -3.84
N SER A 66 9.91 29.38 -3.90
CA SER A 66 11.05 30.14 -3.35
C SER A 66 11.22 30.03 -1.83
N MET A 67 10.27 29.46 -1.11
CA MET A 67 10.33 29.34 0.37
C MET A 67 11.16 28.15 0.88
N HIS A 68 11.66 27.25 0.03
CA HIS A 68 12.46 26.10 0.45
C HIS A 68 13.97 26.23 0.12
N ALA A 69 14.44 27.42 -0.22
CA ALA A 69 15.83 27.68 -0.64
C ALA A 69 16.88 27.62 0.50
N GLY A 70 16.60 26.96 1.61
CA GLY A 70 17.48 26.94 2.79
C GLY A 70 18.08 25.60 3.20
N HIS A 71 17.62 24.48 2.64
CA HIS A 71 18.16 23.18 3.03
C HIS A 71 19.25 22.75 2.04
N ASP A 72 20.48 22.76 2.51
CA ASP A 72 21.62 22.27 1.75
C ASP A 72 21.61 20.73 1.73
N MET A 73 21.03 20.16 0.67
CA MET A 73 20.99 18.71 0.44
C MET A 73 22.37 18.12 0.14
N SER A 74 23.43 18.96 -0.01
CA SER A 74 24.81 18.47 -0.20
C SER A 74 25.30 17.64 0.99
N GLN A 75 24.76 17.90 2.19
CA GLN A 75 25.04 17.10 3.39
C GLN A 75 24.46 15.67 3.28
N TYR A 76 23.35 15.49 2.56
CA TYR A 76 22.67 14.19 2.46
C TYR A 76 23.27 13.28 1.38
N GLY A 77 23.74 13.86 0.27
CA GLY A 77 24.38 13.10 -0.82
C GLY A 77 25.70 12.45 -0.44
N SER A 78 26.45 13.06 0.49
CA SER A 78 27.70 12.48 1.02
C SER A 78 27.47 11.49 2.17
N MET A 79 26.29 11.51 2.80
CA MET A 79 25.94 10.65 3.94
C MET A 79 25.51 9.23 3.55
N MET A 80 24.95 9.04 2.35
CA MET A 80 24.47 7.71 1.93
C MET A 80 25.58 6.69 1.68
N PHE A 81 26.86 7.12 1.65
CA PHE A 81 27.91 6.32 1.04
C PHE A 81 29.27 6.44 1.77
N MET A 82 29.26 6.49 3.08
CA MET A 82 30.52 6.49 3.83
C MET A 82 31.06 5.08 4.07
N GLU A 83 32.37 4.95 3.95
CA GLU A 83 33.18 3.75 4.04
C GLU A 83 32.75 2.77 5.14
N GLY A 84 32.51 1.52 4.72
CA GLY A 84 32.47 0.35 5.58
C GLY A 84 31.36 0.34 6.61
N HIS A 85 30.19 -0.17 6.25
CA HIS A 85 29.08 -0.65 7.12
C HIS A 85 28.90 -0.05 8.54
N THR A 86 29.40 1.11 8.81
CA THR A 86 28.95 1.92 9.91
C THR A 86 27.74 2.69 9.40
N MET A 87 26.54 2.16 9.68
CA MET A 87 25.36 2.98 9.70
C MET A 87 25.76 4.31 10.34
N HIS A 88 25.55 5.43 9.63
CA HIS A 88 25.64 6.72 10.29
C HIS A 88 24.83 6.61 11.58
N PRO A 89 25.30 7.16 12.72
CA PRO A 89 24.40 7.38 13.84
C PRO A 89 23.26 8.22 13.27
N GLY A 90 22.06 7.59 13.11
CA GLY A 90 20.94 8.17 12.40
C GLY A 90 20.64 9.57 12.93
N GLN A 91 20.40 10.51 12.05
CA GLN A 91 20.05 11.87 12.42
C GLN A 91 18.64 11.91 12.98
N LEU A 92 18.46 12.61 14.10
CA LEU A 92 17.13 12.93 14.62
C LEU A 92 16.65 14.21 13.94
N ILE A 93 15.56 14.11 13.15
CA ILE A 93 14.97 15.22 12.40
C ILE A 93 13.71 15.67 13.12
N GLU A 94 13.72 16.86 13.69
CA GLU A 94 12.60 17.47 14.40
C GLU A 94 12.12 18.74 13.67
N PRO A 95 11.17 18.65 12.74
CA PRO A 95 10.72 19.81 11.99
C PRO A 95 9.89 20.77 12.89
N PRO A 96 9.89 22.07 12.58
CA PRO A 96 9.10 23.05 13.31
C PRO A 96 7.59 22.86 13.05
N GLY A 97 6.76 23.50 13.86
CA GLY A 97 5.32 23.59 13.62
C GLY A 97 4.44 22.91 14.67
N SER A 98 5.05 22.22 15.65
CA SER A 98 4.32 21.62 16.78
C SER A 98 4.90 22.10 18.11
N PRO A 99 4.09 22.14 19.18
CA PRO A 99 4.59 22.48 20.52
C PRO A 99 5.75 21.56 20.93
N SER A 100 6.67 22.09 21.73
CA SER A 100 7.76 21.27 22.29
C SER A 100 7.23 20.33 23.40
N PRO A 101 7.93 19.21 23.72
CA PRO A 101 7.48 18.25 24.73
C PRO A 101 7.32 18.79 26.14
N ASP A 102 7.94 19.93 26.47
CA ASP A 102 7.74 20.64 27.73
C ASP A 102 6.45 21.47 27.78
N GLN A 103 5.82 21.74 26.63
CA GLN A 103 4.57 22.52 26.53
C GLN A 103 3.33 21.64 26.55
N VAL A 104 3.42 20.40 26.06
CA VAL A 104 2.28 19.45 25.98
C VAL A 104 2.73 18.03 26.28
N ASN A 105 1.81 17.23 26.80
CA ASN A 105 2.07 15.81 27.05
C ASN A 105 1.74 14.99 25.80
N TYR A 106 2.76 14.43 25.17
CA TYR A 106 2.64 13.57 23.99
C TYR A 106 2.40 12.11 24.37
N LYS A 107 1.49 11.44 23.66
CA LYS A 107 1.49 9.99 23.55
C LYS A 107 2.56 9.63 22.51
N VAL A 108 3.60 8.96 22.95
CA VAL A 108 4.75 8.63 22.09
C VAL A 108 4.61 7.23 21.54
N PHE A 109 4.85 7.10 20.24
CA PHE A 109 4.88 5.83 19.51
C PHE A 109 6.20 5.76 18.72
N ASP A 110 6.76 4.55 18.65
CA ASP A 110 7.91 4.27 17.81
C ASP A 110 7.47 3.43 16.63
N ILE A 111 7.75 3.89 15.43
CA ILE A 111 7.55 3.17 14.16
C ILE A 111 8.90 3.03 13.48
N ASP A 112 9.23 1.84 13.07
CA ASP A 112 10.33 1.63 12.13
C ASP A 112 9.83 1.00 10.84
N VAL A 113 10.58 1.16 9.76
CA VAL A 113 10.38 0.41 8.53
C VAL A 113 11.52 -0.58 8.35
N ARG A 114 11.16 -1.80 7.96
CA ARG A 114 12.11 -2.88 7.64
C ARG A 114 11.57 -3.79 6.56
N ILE A 115 12.45 -4.54 5.90
CA ILE A 115 12.03 -5.58 4.95
C ILE A 115 11.77 -6.87 5.72
N VAL A 116 10.60 -7.46 5.49
CA VAL A 116 10.18 -8.73 6.10
C VAL A 116 9.76 -9.73 5.03
N GLN A 117 9.86 -11.02 5.34
CA GLN A 117 9.24 -12.06 4.54
C GLN A 117 7.84 -12.34 5.10
N HIS A 118 6.81 -11.76 4.45
CA HIS A 118 5.41 -11.91 4.86
C HIS A 118 4.76 -13.08 4.13
N GLU A 119 4.02 -13.92 4.87
CA GLU A 119 3.25 -15.02 4.32
C GLU A 119 1.79 -14.61 4.14
N ILE A 120 1.36 -14.44 2.89
CA ILE A 120 -0.02 -14.04 2.54
C ILE A 120 -0.98 -15.21 2.68
N LEU A 121 -0.54 -16.40 2.28
CA LEU A 121 -1.20 -17.70 2.42
C LEU A 121 -0.14 -18.72 2.83
N PRO A 122 -0.54 -19.87 3.41
CA PRO A 122 0.38 -20.95 3.69
C PRO A 122 1.26 -21.30 2.46
N GLY A 123 2.58 -21.17 2.61
CA GLY A 123 3.55 -21.39 1.53
C GLY A 123 3.75 -20.25 0.53
N ILE A 124 2.92 -19.19 0.55
CA ILE A 124 3.08 -18.04 -0.34
C ILE A 124 3.68 -16.86 0.43
N LYS A 125 5.00 -16.75 0.34
CA LYS A 125 5.79 -15.72 1.01
C LYS A 125 6.32 -14.69 0.02
N VAL A 126 6.29 -13.42 0.44
CA VAL A 126 6.74 -12.26 -0.34
C VAL A 126 7.56 -11.35 0.56
N HIS A 127 8.68 -10.83 0.06
CA HIS A 127 9.39 -9.76 0.75
C HIS A 127 8.61 -8.45 0.62
N MET A 128 8.39 -7.80 1.74
CA MET A 128 7.64 -6.55 1.82
C MET A 128 8.34 -5.56 2.72
N PHE A 129 8.26 -4.28 2.40
CA PHE A 129 8.51 -3.23 3.39
C PHE A 129 7.36 -3.24 4.39
N ALA A 130 7.69 -3.18 5.67
CA ALA A 130 6.69 -3.29 6.72
C ALA A 130 6.99 -2.34 7.88
N PHE A 131 5.97 -1.66 8.37
CA PHE A 131 6.06 -0.88 9.59
C PHE A 131 6.10 -1.82 10.81
N ASN A 132 7.12 -1.67 11.66
CA ASN A 132 7.38 -2.51 12.83
C ASN A 132 7.41 -4.01 12.53
N GLY A 133 7.80 -4.36 11.29
CA GLY A 133 7.97 -5.76 10.89
C GLY A 133 6.68 -6.55 10.72
N GLN A 134 5.52 -5.91 10.63
CA GLN A 134 4.21 -6.56 10.46
C GLN A 134 3.41 -5.97 9.30
N VAL A 135 2.50 -6.75 8.74
CA VAL A 135 1.59 -6.39 7.65
C VAL A 135 0.15 -6.72 8.05
N PRO A 136 -0.76 -5.75 8.07
CA PRO A 136 -0.51 -4.31 8.06
C PRO A 136 0.38 -3.85 9.22
N GLY A 137 0.88 -2.61 9.14
CA GLY A 137 1.58 -1.96 10.25
C GLY A 137 0.71 -1.86 11.51
N PRO A 138 1.27 -1.42 12.65
CA PRO A 138 0.55 -1.30 13.91
C PRO A 138 -0.74 -0.49 13.79
N GLU A 139 -1.81 -0.97 14.40
CA GLU A 139 -3.05 -0.21 14.56
C GLU A 139 -2.95 0.71 15.79
N PHE A 140 -3.09 2.00 15.59
CA PHE A 140 -3.08 3.00 16.66
C PHE A 140 -4.48 3.37 17.11
N HIS A 141 -4.68 3.41 18.43
CA HIS A 141 -5.89 3.87 19.07
C HIS A 141 -5.59 5.09 19.94
N VAL A 142 -6.12 6.24 19.55
CA VAL A 142 -5.95 7.50 20.24
C VAL A 142 -7.29 8.20 20.44
N THR A 143 -7.35 9.20 21.31
CA THR A 143 -8.57 9.98 21.53
C THR A 143 -8.45 11.34 20.85
N GLU A 144 -9.53 11.85 20.31
CA GLU A 144 -9.58 13.17 19.70
C GLU A 144 -9.04 14.25 20.63
N GLY A 145 -8.08 15.00 20.13
CA GLY A 145 -7.38 16.04 20.89
C GLY A 145 -6.12 15.57 21.61
N ASP A 146 -5.81 14.27 21.62
CA ASP A 146 -4.51 13.79 22.11
C ASP A 146 -3.37 14.39 21.30
N TRP A 147 -2.31 14.80 21.97
CA TRP A 147 -1.05 15.13 21.32
C TRP A 147 -0.26 13.86 21.05
N ILE A 148 0.16 13.69 19.82
CA ILE A 148 0.82 12.47 19.31
C ILE A 148 2.24 12.83 18.90
N GLN A 149 3.20 12.03 19.35
CA GLN A 149 4.54 12.00 18.80
C GLN A 149 4.81 10.62 18.23
N VAL A 150 5.27 10.57 16.98
CA VAL A 150 5.72 9.33 16.35
C VAL A 150 7.19 9.51 15.95
N ASN A 151 8.05 8.69 16.54
CA ASN A 151 9.45 8.59 16.14
C ASN A 151 9.52 7.54 15.01
N PHE A 152 9.70 8.01 13.78
CA PHE A 152 9.79 7.15 12.61
C PHE A 152 11.24 6.90 12.22
N THR A 153 11.72 5.67 12.38
CA THR A 153 13.09 5.27 12.04
C THR A 153 13.13 4.45 10.76
N ASN A 154 13.96 4.85 9.83
CA ASN A 154 14.17 4.12 8.58
C ASN A 154 15.29 3.08 8.75
N ASN A 155 14.92 1.81 8.93
CA ASN A 155 15.85 0.68 9.00
C ASN A 155 15.97 -0.08 7.67
N THR A 156 15.84 0.63 6.54
CA THR A 156 16.03 0.09 5.19
C THR A 156 17.07 0.90 4.44
N GLU A 157 17.40 0.49 3.24
CA GLU A 157 18.32 1.21 2.35
C GLU A 157 17.57 2.09 1.33
N GLU A 158 16.24 2.13 1.41
CA GLU A 158 15.37 3.03 0.63
C GLU A 158 14.97 4.23 1.48
N MET A 159 14.57 5.32 0.82
CA MET A 159 13.98 6.47 1.50
C MET A 159 12.50 6.22 1.78
N HIS A 160 11.99 6.77 2.88
CA HIS A 160 10.58 6.64 3.25
C HIS A 160 10.04 7.90 3.89
N THR A 161 8.71 8.03 3.91
CA THR A 161 7.97 9.01 4.72
C THR A 161 6.70 8.35 5.24
N ILE A 162 6.01 8.99 6.19
CA ILE A 162 4.67 8.58 6.61
C ILE A 162 3.69 9.71 6.35
N HIS A 163 2.68 9.46 5.52
CA HIS A 163 1.50 10.32 5.39
C HIS A 163 0.39 9.84 6.32
N TRP A 164 -0.22 10.78 7.04
CA TRP A 164 -1.30 10.55 8.01
C TRP A 164 -2.65 10.85 7.37
N HIS A 165 -3.19 9.86 6.68
CA HIS A 165 -4.35 10.01 5.82
C HIS A 165 -5.61 10.40 6.59
N GLY A 166 -6.16 11.57 6.24
CA GLY A 166 -7.38 12.11 6.84
C GLY A 166 -7.18 12.81 8.19
N ILE A 167 -5.94 13.04 8.63
CA ILE A 167 -5.61 13.81 9.84
C ILE A 167 -5.34 15.28 9.48
N VAL A 168 -5.90 16.20 10.22
CA VAL A 168 -5.62 17.64 10.12
C VAL A 168 -4.45 17.97 11.02
N LEU A 169 -3.30 18.23 10.41
CA LEU A 169 -2.01 18.36 11.07
C LEU A 169 -1.20 19.57 10.52
N PRO A 170 -0.11 19.98 11.18
CA PRO A 170 0.80 20.98 10.63
C PRO A 170 1.39 20.53 9.29
N TYR A 171 1.56 21.48 8.36
CA TYR A 171 2.09 21.23 7.02
C TYR A 171 3.35 20.37 7.00
N THR A 172 4.31 20.65 7.90
CA THR A 172 5.58 19.93 8.02
C THR A 172 5.46 18.50 8.53
N MET A 173 4.26 18.06 8.90
CA MET A 173 3.96 16.72 9.43
C MET A 173 3.17 15.86 8.44
N ASP A 174 2.89 16.37 7.23
CA ASP A 174 2.02 15.69 6.27
C ASP A 174 2.66 14.49 5.56
N GLY A 175 3.98 14.43 5.54
CA GLY A 175 4.71 13.26 5.04
C GLY A 175 4.83 13.16 3.52
N VAL A 176 4.52 14.21 2.76
CA VAL A 176 4.68 14.22 1.30
C VAL A 176 6.10 14.63 0.94
N PRO A 177 6.91 13.71 0.39
CA PRO A 177 8.30 14.01 0.08
C PRO A 177 8.42 15.10 -0.98
N MET A 178 9.44 15.96 -0.83
CA MET A 178 9.75 17.11 -1.69
C MET A 178 8.70 18.24 -1.68
N ILE A 179 7.60 18.08 -0.93
CA ILE A 179 6.56 19.10 -0.79
C ILE A 179 6.47 19.59 0.66
N THR A 180 6.21 18.67 1.59
CA THR A 180 6.00 19.00 3.01
C THR A 180 7.19 18.65 3.89
N GLN A 181 8.05 17.76 3.45
CA GLN A 181 9.27 17.33 4.13
C GLN A 181 10.29 16.73 3.15
N ASP A 182 11.52 16.61 3.60
CA ASP A 182 12.49 15.75 2.94
C ASP A 182 12.21 14.28 3.26
N PRO A 183 12.51 13.34 2.35
CA PRO A 183 12.40 11.93 2.65
C PRO A 183 13.35 11.54 3.78
N VAL A 184 12.94 10.56 4.60
CA VAL A 184 13.75 10.04 5.69
C VAL A 184 14.76 9.04 5.13
N HIS A 185 16.03 9.37 5.27
CA HIS A 185 17.12 8.55 4.74
C HIS A 185 17.37 7.30 5.59
N PRO A 186 18.09 6.30 5.02
CA PRO A 186 18.52 5.12 5.76
C PRO A 186 19.22 5.48 7.09
N GLY A 187 18.74 4.91 8.19
CA GLY A 187 19.26 5.14 9.54
C GLY A 187 18.67 6.36 10.26
N ASP A 188 18.04 7.30 9.55
CA ASP A 188 17.49 8.51 10.16
C ASP A 188 16.16 8.24 10.89
N THR A 189 15.88 9.12 11.85
CA THR A 189 14.61 9.15 12.58
C THR A 189 13.96 10.52 12.39
N PHE A 190 12.75 10.53 11.85
CA PHE A 190 11.91 11.73 11.73
C PHE A 190 10.84 11.73 12.82
N VAL A 191 10.68 12.87 13.49
CA VAL A 191 9.74 13.02 14.60
C VAL A 191 8.48 13.75 14.13
N TYR A 192 7.40 13.00 13.91
CA TYR A 192 6.08 13.56 13.66
C TYR A 192 5.43 13.99 14.98
N ARG A 193 4.94 15.24 15.05
CA ARG A 193 4.22 15.76 16.21
C ARG A 193 2.96 16.49 15.75
N PHE A 194 1.80 16.00 16.16
CA PHE A 194 0.52 16.59 15.78
C PHE A 194 -0.57 16.28 16.81
N GLN A 195 -1.69 16.96 16.70
CA GLN A 195 -2.88 16.66 17.47
C GLN A 195 -3.78 15.70 16.70
N ALA A 196 -4.23 14.62 17.34
CA ALA A 196 -5.11 13.63 16.74
C ALA A 196 -6.49 14.26 16.49
N LYS A 197 -6.77 14.67 15.27
CA LYS A 197 -8.05 15.24 14.82
C LYS A 197 -8.18 15.25 13.31
N PRO A 198 -9.43 15.17 12.78
CA PRO A 198 -10.67 14.92 13.51
C PRO A 198 -10.79 13.45 13.90
N ALA A 199 -11.73 13.14 14.81
CA ALA A 199 -12.07 11.77 15.17
C ALA A 199 -12.56 10.96 13.97
N GLY A 200 -12.50 9.63 14.09
CA GLY A 200 -12.98 8.69 13.08
C GLY A 200 -11.97 7.62 12.71
N THR A 201 -12.32 6.82 11.72
CA THR A 201 -11.44 5.83 11.11
C THR A 201 -10.50 6.54 10.17
N ARG A 202 -9.21 6.51 10.49
CA ARG A 202 -8.11 7.09 9.73
C ARG A 202 -7.07 6.01 9.52
N TRP A 203 -6.03 6.30 8.72
CA TRP A 203 -4.95 5.37 8.47
C TRP A 203 -3.66 6.12 8.13
N TYR A 204 -2.56 5.42 7.99
CA TYR A 204 -1.27 5.99 7.60
C TYR A 204 -0.58 5.07 6.59
N HIS A 205 0.26 5.65 5.74
CA HIS A 205 0.99 4.91 4.72
C HIS A 205 2.26 5.62 4.28
N CYS A 206 3.17 4.88 3.67
CA CYS A 206 4.33 5.49 3.05
C CYS A 206 3.92 6.30 1.82
N HIS A 207 4.53 7.48 1.65
CA HIS A 207 4.28 8.34 0.49
C HIS A 207 5.50 8.43 -0.46
N TRP A 208 6.60 7.77 -0.15
CA TRP A 208 7.76 7.61 -1.03
C TRP A 208 7.60 6.34 -1.88
N GLY A 209 7.97 6.39 -3.19
CA GLY A 209 7.93 5.21 -4.07
C GLY A 209 6.56 4.50 -4.13
N THR A 210 5.49 5.27 -4.07
CA THR A 210 4.11 4.82 -3.80
C THR A 210 3.68 3.54 -4.54
N PRO A 211 3.97 3.31 -5.84
CA PRO A 211 3.53 2.08 -6.48
C PRO A 211 4.13 0.82 -5.87
N LEU A 212 5.43 0.81 -5.55
CA LEU A 212 6.09 -0.33 -4.92
C LEU A 212 5.65 -0.48 -3.46
N HIS A 213 5.65 0.63 -2.71
CA HIS A 213 5.34 0.60 -1.28
C HIS A 213 3.86 0.27 -1.02
N ALA A 214 2.94 0.70 -1.88
CA ALA A 214 1.55 0.27 -1.84
C ALA A 214 1.40 -1.23 -2.17
N ALA A 215 2.16 -1.73 -3.17
CA ALA A 215 2.20 -3.15 -3.51
C ALA A 215 2.87 -4.02 -2.42
N THR A 216 3.62 -3.41 -1.49
CA THR A 216 4.29 -4.08 -0.38
C THR A 216 3.69 -3.73 0.99
N ALA A 217 2.44 -3.24 1.02
CA ALA A 217 1.63 -3.10 2.23
C ALA A 217 2.20 -2.18 3.34
N MET A 218 2.90 -1.09 2.95
CA MET A 218 3.37 -0.08 3.90
C MET A 218 2.24 0.84 4.36
N HIS A 219 1.32 0.32 5.14
CA HIS A 219 0.18 1.04 5.70
C HIS A 219 -0.26 0.46 7.04
N GLY A 220 -1.04 1.22 7.80
CA GLY A 220 -1.64 0.79 9.06
C GLY A 220 -2.83 1.67 9.45
N ALA A 221 -3.69 1.16 10.32
CA ALA A 221 -4.85 1.89 10.79
C ALA A 221 -4.49 2.91 11.89
N PHE A 222 -5.17 4.07 11.87
CA PHE A 222 -5.04 5.11 12.87
C PHE A 222 -6.44 5.54 13.35
N ILE A 223 -6.90 4.93 14.43
CA ILE A 223 -8.26 5.11 14.92
C ILE A 223 -8.29 6.23 15.96
N VAL A 224 -8.96 7.33 15.62
CA VAL A 224 -9.15 8.47 16.51
C VAL A 224 -10.53 8.37 17.16
N HIS A 225 -10.56 7.95 18.40
CA HIS A 225 -11.81 7.79 19.16
C HIS A 225 -12.38 9.14 19.57
N ARG A 226 -13.69 9.27 19.48
CA ARG A 226 -14.41 10.41 20.07
C ARG A 226 -14.42 10.33 21.58
N LYS A 227 -14.33 11.46 22.26
CA LYS A 227 -14.52 11.53 23.73
C LYS A 227 -15.92 11.05 24.13
N ASN A 228 -16.93 11.37 23.30
CA ASN A 228 -18.28 10.87 23.41
C ASN A 228 -18.63 10.21 22.09
N GLU A 229 -18.93 8.91 22.09
CA GLU A 229 -19.27 8.15 20.89
C GLU A 229 -20.80 8.15 20.68
N PRO A 230 -21.33 9.05 19.81
CA PRO A 230 -22.79 9.19 19.65
C PRO A 230 -23.40 7.94 19.00
N LEU A 231 -22.67 7.23 18.16
CA LEU A 231 -23.16 6.02 17.50
C LEU A 231 -23.49 4.90 18.47
N LYS A 232 -22.84 4.83 19.65
CA LYS A 232 -23.15 3.83 20.68
C LYS A 232 -24.55 3.95 21.27
N LYS A 233 -25.19 5.12 21.17
CA LYS A 233 -26.59 5.29 21.60
C LYS A 233 -27.57 4.62 20.66
N GLN A 234 -27.30 4.68 19.36
CA GLN A 234 -28.13 4.08 18.32
C GLN A 234 -27.75 2.62 18.05
N PHE A 235 -26.44 2.34 18.05
CA PHE A 235 -25.86 1.03 17.81
C PHE A 235 -24.97 0.65 19.00
N PRO A 236 -25.48 -0.04 20.04
CA PRO A 236 -24.72 -0.35 21.25
C PRO A 236 -23.72 -1.49 21.01
N TYR A 237 -22.77 -1.28 20.08
CA TYR A 237 -21.77 -2.26 19.73
C TYR A 237 -20.80 -2.55 20.89
N LYS A 238 -20.38 -3.81 20.98
CA LYS A 238 -19.46 -4.32 22.00
C LYS A 238 -18.07 -4.60 21.40
N ARG A 239 -18.01 -4.95 20.13
CA ARG A 239 -16.78 -5.28 19.40
C ARG A 239 -16.60 -4.31 18.24
N ASP A 240 -15.34 -4.00 17.95
CA ASP A 240 -14.91 -3.06 16.93
C ASP A 240 -13.79 -3.75 16.14
N TYR A 241 -14.00 -3.97 14.84
CA TYR A 241 -13.07 -4.67 13.95
C TYR A 241 -12.56 -3.71 12.91
N THR A 242 -11.26 -3.77 12.63
CA THR A 242 -10.63 -3.04 11.54
C THR A 242 -10.23 -4.02 10.44
N LEU A 243 -10.71 -3.79 9.23
CA LEU A 243 -10.38 -4.55 8.04
C LEU A 243 -9.66 -3.63 7.05
N MET A 244 -8.37 -3.81 6.90
CA MET A 244 -7.60 -3.20 5.83
C MET A 244 -7.75 -4.04 4.57
N LEU A 245 -8.26 -3.43 3.51
CA LEU A 245 -8.51 -4.07 2.23
C LEU A 245 -7.30 -3.84 1.33
N GLU A 246 -6.73 -4.92 0.81
CA GLU A 246 -5.42 -4.91 0.17
C GLU A 246 -5.47 -5.66 -1.16
N ALA A 247 -4.67 -5.20 -2.11
CA ALA A 247 -4.52 -5.85 -3.42
C ALA A 247 -3.06 -5.85 -3.83
N TRP A 248 -2.52 -7.03 -4.14
CA TRP A 248 -1.11 -7.22 -4.47
C TRP A 248 -0.91 -7.82 -5.86
N ASP A 249 0.12 -7.35 -6.51
CA ASP A 249 0.78 -8.05 -7.62
C ASP A 249 1.99 -8.78 -7.05
N ILE A 250 1.80 -10.05 -6.71
CA ILE A 250 2.84 -10.83 -6.02
C ILE A 250 4.02 -11.13 -6.94
N ASP A 251 3.77 -11.34 -8.21
CA ASP A 251 4.83 -11.64 -9.16
C ASP A 251 5.71 -10.40 -9.35
N PHE A 252 5.07 -9.24 -9.50
CA PHE A 252 5.76 -7.96 -9.54
C PHE A 252 6.51 -7.67 -8.23
N ALA A 253 5.87 -7.83 -7.07
CA ALA A 253 6.51 -7.60 -5.79
C ALA A 253 7.73 -8.52 -5.58
N ARG A 254 7.66 -9.78 -5.99
CA ARG A 254 8.79 -10.73 -5.93
C ARG A 254 9.92 -10.32 -6.87
N GLU A 255 9.62 -9.93 -8.11
CA GLU A 255 10.60 -9.52 -9.10
C GLU A 255 11.32 -8.23 -8.68
N GLU A 256 10.57 -7.21 -8.27
CA GLU A 256 11.11 -5.92 -7.85
C GLU A 256 11.91 -6.02 -6.55
N MET A 257 11.37 -6.69 -5.53
CA MET A 257 12.08 -6.86 -4.25
C MET A 257 13.33 -7.73 -4.41
N SER A 258 13.29 -8.75 -5.27
CA SER A 258 14.48 -9.56 -5.55
C SER A 258 15.54 -8.74 -6.29
N GLY A 259 15.12 -7.95 -7.29
CA GLY A 259 16.00 -7.04 -8.02
C GLY A 259 16.59 -5.95 -7.12
N LEU A 260 15.77 -5.38 -6.25
CA LEU A 260 16.21 -4.39 -5.26
C LEU A 260 17.26 -5.00 -4.32
N LEU A 261 16.97 -6.16 -3.70
CA LEU A 261 17.89 -6.83 -2.77
C LEU A 261 19.20 -7.26 -3.43
N GLU A 262 19.16 -7.72 -4.69
CA GLU A 262 20.37 -8.04 -5.46
C GLU A 262 21.13 -6.77 -5.82
N GLY A 263 20.43 -5.74 -6.29
CA GLY A 263 21.01 -4.45 -6.64
C GLY A 263 21.68 -3.77 -5.43
N MET A 264 21.06 -3.83 -4.27
CA MET A 264 21.63 -3.31 -3.01
C MET A 264 22.92 -4.02 -2.62
N LYS A 265 22.98 -5.36 -2.77
CA LYS A 265 24.23 -6.12 -2.53
C LYS A 265 25.33 -5.72 -3.48
N GLU A 266 25.03 -5.55 -4.75
CA GLU A 266 25.99 -5.10 -5.76
C GLU A 266 26.44 -3.66 -5.51
N VAL A 267 25.51 -2.76 -5.21
CA VAL A 267 25.77 -1.37 -4.82
C VAL A 267 26.70 -1.33 -3.61
N ASN A 268 26.38 -2.03 -2.54
CA ASN A 268 27.19 -2.08 -1.33
C ASN A 268 28.60 -2.63 -1.61
N LEU A 269 28.70 -3.67 -2.44
CA LEU A 269 30.00 -4.22 -2.83
C LEU A 269 30.82 -3.22 -3.66
N LEU A 270 30.22 -2.58 -4.65
CA LEU A 270 30.92 -1.60 -5.51
C LEU A 270 31.36 -0.37 -4.73
N MET A 271 30.54 0.04 -3.76
CA MET A 271 30.85 1.15 -2.86
C MET A 271 32.00 0.83 -1.91
N SER A 272 31.99 -0.36 -1.30
CA SER A 272 33.09 -0.82 -0.44
C SER A 272 34.42 -0.90 -1.21
N GLN A 273 34.38 -1.03 -2.53
CA GLN A 273 35.53 -1.01 -3.44
C GLN A 273 35.87 0.39 -3.98
N GLY A 274 35.14 1.43 -3.60
CA GLY A 274 35.32 2.78 -4.13
C GLY A 274 35.05 2.92 -5.64
N ARG A 275 34.31 1.95 -6.22
CA ARG A 275 34.02 1.84 -7.66
C ARG A 275 32.71 2.49 -8.07
N LEU A 276 31.94 2.95 -7.10
CA LEU A 276 30.62 3.49 -7.36
C LEU A 276 30.53 4.96 -7.01
N ASP A 277 30.00 5.75 -7.93
CA ASP A 277 29.68 7.14 -7.79
C ASP A 277 28.14 7.25 -7.62
N TYR A 278 27.66 8.07 -6.69
CA TYR A 278 26.22 8.31 -6.46
C TYR A 278 25.48 8.80 -7.71
N LYS A 279 26.15 9.43 -8.69
CA LYS A 279 25.56 9.84 -9.97
C LYS A 279 25.06 8.67 -10.82
N THR A 280 25.68 7.52 -10.70
CA THR A 280 25.30 6.32 -11.46
C THR A 280 24.06 5.62 -10.88
N HIS A 281 23.58 6.04 -9.70
CA HIS A 281 22.46 5.41 -8.98
C HIS A 281 21.23 6.33 -8.81
N GLY A 282 21.17 7.46 -9.54
CA GLY A 282 20.03 8.37 -9.48
C GLY A 282 19.93 9.20 -8.20
N PHE A 283 21.02 9.27 -7.43
CA PHE A 283 21.12 10.20 -6.30
C PHE A 283 21.76 11.50 -6.72
N PHE A 284 21.29 12.61 -6.16
CA PHE A 284 21.73 13.95 -6.49
C PHE A 284 22.47 14.55 -5.30
N LYS A 285 23.50 15.36 -5.58
CA LYS A 285 24.28 16.03 -4.53
C LYS A 285 23.46 17.00 -3.70
N ASN A 286 22.42 17.56 -4.30
CA ASN A 286 21.56 18.55 -3.65
C ASN A 286 20.23 18.66 -4.41
N TYR A 287 19.28 19.34 -3.79
CA TYR A 287 17.95 19.57 -4.35
C TYR A 287 17.97 20.28 -5.71
N GLN A 288 18.92 21.17 -5.96
CA GLN A 288 19.00 21.89 -7.24
C GLN A 288 19.36 20.96 -8.39
N GLU A 289 20.30 20.06 -8.19
CA GLU A 289 20.67 19.05 -9.18
C GLU A 289 19.49 18.09 -9.47
N PHE A 290 18.78 17.66 -8.44
CA PHE A 290 17.54 16.91 -8.56
C PHE A 290 16.48 17.66 -9.37
N LYS A 291 16.20 18.91 -9.00
CA LYS A 291 15.23 19.76 -9.68
C LYS A 291 15.56 19.97 -11.16
N GLN A 292 16.81 20.27 -11.48
CA GLN A 292 17.28 20.40 -12.85
C GLN A 292 17.08 19.11 -13.66
N SER A 293 17.38 17.95 -13.07
CA SER A 293 17.22 16.68 -13.72
C SER A 293 15.75 16.32 -13.98
N VAL A 294 14.85 16.67 -13.06
CA VAL A 294 13.41 16.54 -13.27
C VAL A 294 12.91 17.48 -14.38
N GLU A 295 13.33 18.74 -14.36
CA GLU A 295 12.94 19.75 -15.35
C GLU A 295 13.49 19.45 -16.75
N SER A 296 14.70 18.89 -16.86
CA SER A 296 15.28 18.44 -18.13
C SER A 296 14.70 17.15 -18.66
N GLY A 297 13.93 16.42 -17.86
CA GLY A 297 13.40 15.10 -18.20
C GLY A 297 14.45 13.97 -18.17
N GLU A 298 15.67 14.26 -17.66
CA GLU A 298 16.73 13.27 -17.49
C GLU A 298 16.50 12.38 -16.25
N TYR A 299 15.77 12.92 -15.26
CA TYR A 299 15.43 12.14 -14.08
C TYR A 299 14.29 11.18 -14.39
N VAL A 300 14.67 9.94 -14.49
CA VAL A 300 13.73 8.82 -14.34
C VAL A 300 14.28 7.97 -13.23
N ALA A 301 13.61 7.95 -12.08
CA ALA A 301 14.02 7.11 -10.98
C ALA A 301 14.24 5.67 -11.50
N PRO A 302 15.35 5.00 -11.17
CA PRO A 302 15.69 3.70 -11.74
C PRO A 302 14.55 2.68 -11.64
N TYR A 303 13.81 2.71 -10.53
CA TYR A 303 12.63 1.86 -10.33
C TYR A 303 11.39 2.33 -11.09
N LEU A 304 11.33 3.58 -11.58
CA LEU A 304 10.28 4.08 -12.46
C LEU A 304 10.59 3.81 -13.93
N GLN A 305 11.86 3.68 -14.30
CA GLN A 305 12.25 3.38 -15.70
C GLN A 305 11.74 2.02 -16.14
N SER A 306 11.78 1.02 -15.29
CA SER A 306 11.24 -0.30 -15.58
C SER A 306 9.72 -0.29 -15.79
N ARG A 307 9.03 0.75 -15.34
CA ARG A 307 7.57 0.90 -15.32
C ARG A 307 7.03 1.85 -16.36
N SER A 308 7.78 2.83 -16.80
CA SER A 308 7.38 3.72 -17.91
C SER A 308 7.24 2.97 -19.23
N SER A 309 7.77 1.75 -19.33
CA SER A 309 7.64 0.84 -20.47
C SER A 309 6.30 0.11 -20.57
N GLY A 310 5.26 0.51 -19.85
CA GLY A 310 3.91 -0.02 -20.00
C GLY A 310 3.63 -1.31 -19.23
N VAL A 311 4.40 -1.59 -18.18
CA VAL A 311 4.09 -2.70 -17.27
C VAL A 311 2.84 -2.35 -16.48
N HIS A 312 1.72 -2.98 -16.82
CA HIS A 312 0.50 -2.90 -16.03
C HIS A 312 0.67 -3.74 -14.76
N ILE A 313 0.61 -3.10 -13.59
CA ILE A 313 0.47 -3.81 -12.32
C ILE A 313 -0.84 -4.59 -12.38
N ARG A 314 -0.74 -5.92 -12.33
CA ARG A 314 -1.89 -6.82 -12.33
C ARG A 314 -2.03 -7.43 -10.95
N GLN A 315 -2.84 -6.82 -10.11
CA GLN A 315 -3.15 -7.42 -8.82
C GLN A 315 -3.73 -8.83 -9.03
N ASN A 316 -3.03 -9.83 -8.52
CA ASN A 316 -3.39 -11.24 -8.64
C ASN A 316 -3.72 -11.88 -7.29
N PHE A 317 -3.44 -11.19 -6.19
CA PHE A 317 -3.84 -11.53 -4.84
C PHE A 317 -4.52 -10.35 -4.16
N PHE A 318 -5.53 -10.68 -3.37
CA PHE A 318 -6.34 -9.72 -2.63
C PHE A 318 -6.45 -10.20 -1.20
N GLY A 319 -6.53 -9.29 -0.24
CA GLY A 319 -6.51 -9.69 1.15
C GLY A 319 -7.23 -8.75 2.09
N ILE A 320 -7.30 -9.22 3.33
CA ILE A 320 -7.80 -8.49 4.48
C ILE A 320 -6.75 -8.64 5.59
N ASN A 321 -6.25 -7.51 6.10
CA ASN A 321 -5.27 -7.47 7.19
C ASN A 321 -4.03 -8.35 6.90
N GLY A 322 -3.45 -8.20 5.72
CA GLY A 322 -2.22 -8.89 5.32
C GLY A 322 -2.39 -10.35 4.88
N LYS A 323 -3.61 -10.87 4.83
CA LYS A 323 -3.88 -12.29 4.51
C LYS A 323 -4.93 -12.40 3.42
N SER A 324 -4.75 -13.39 2.53
CA SER A 324 -5.79 -13.84 1.60
C SER A 324 -6.57 -15.02 2.18
N TYR A 325 -7.85 -15.14 1.82
CA TYR A 325 -8.64 -16.31 2.23
C TYR A 325 -8.04 -17.62 1.65
N PRO A 326 -7.97 -18.71 2.44
CA PRO A 326 -8.61 -18.95 3.74
C PRO A 326 -7.81 -18.47 4.97
N ALA A 327 -6.67 -17.81 4.82
CA ALA A 327 -5.85 -17.36 5.95
C ALA A 327 -6.35 -16.05 6.60
N THR A 328 -7.44 -15.46 6.10
CA THR A 328 -8.06 -14.27 6.70
C THR A 328 -8.67 -14.59 8.07
N LYS A 329 -8.56 -13.66 9.02
CA LYS A 329 -9.17 -13.81 10.33
C LYS A 329 -10.69 -13.64 10.23
N ARG A 330 -11.46 -14.56 10.84
CA ARG A 330 -12.92 -14.48 10.94
C ARG A 330 -13.38 -13.33 11.84
N ILE A 331 -14.56 -12.80 11.57
CA ILE A 331 -15.24 -11.79 12.37
C ILE A 331 -16.23 -12.50 13.28
N ALA A 332 -15.99 -12.47 14.59
CA ALA A 332 -16.87 -13.13 15.55
C ALA A 332 -18.03 -12.22 15.96
N ILE A 333 -19.24 -12.78 16.07
CA ILE A 333 -20.44 -12.11 16.56
C ILE A 333 -21.29 -13.08 17.39
N LYS A 334 -22.12 -12.56 18.30
CA LYS A 334 -23.15 -13.33 19.00
C LYS A 334 -24.54 -12.90 18.55
N GLN A 335 -25.50 -13.82 18.70
CA GLN A 335 -26.90 -13.48 18.46
C GLN A 335 -27.34 -12.32 19.38
N GLY A 336 -28.02 -11.32 18.80
CA GLY A 336 -28.46 -10.11 19.50
C GLY A 336 -27.38 -9.09 19.79
N GLU A 337 -26.16 -9.28 19.28
CA GLU A 337 -25.04 -8.36 19.44
C GLU A 337 -24.95 -7.36 18.28
N TRP A 338 -24.58 -6.12 18.58
CA TRP A 338 -24.10 -5.17 17.60
C TRP A 338 -22.56 -5.20 17.55
N ILE A 339 -21.99 -5.22 16.37
CA ILE A 339 -20.56 -5.04 16.14
C ILE A 339 -20.33 -3.88 15.16
N ARG A 340 -19.17 -3.21 15.29
CA ARG A 340 -18.67 -2.24 14.33
C ARG A 340 -17.60 -2.90 13.48
N VAL A 341 -17.63 -2.67 12.17
CA VAL A 341 -16.58 -3.05 11.25
C VAL A 341 -16.12 -1.80 10.51
N ARG A 342 -14.83 -1.51 10.59
CA ARG A 342 -14.16 -0.43 9.91
C ARG A 342 -13.48 -0.99 8.68
N LEU A 343 -13.85 -0.51 7.51
CA LEU A 343 -13.26 -0.86 6.24
C LEU A 343 -12.30 0.25 5.83
N ILE A 344 -11.05 -0.07 5.57
CA ILE A 344 -10.01 0.86 5.11
C ILE A 344 -9.45 0.32 3.81
N ASN A 345 -9.65 1.02 2.70
CA ASN A 345 -9.11 0.59 1.42
C ASN A 345 -7.70 1.14 1.21
N ALA A 346 -6.70 0.33 1.52
CA ALA A 346 -5.29 0.64 1.32
C ALA A 346 -4.77 0.26 -0.08
N SER A 347 -5.65 -0.16 -0.99
CA SER A 347 -5.30 -0.54 -2.36
C SER A 347 -5.62 0.56 -3.38
N GLY A 348 -5.06 0.44 -4.58
CA GLY A 348 -5.40 1.29 -5.73
C GLY A 348 -6.66 0.86 -6.49
N LEU A 349 -7.42 -0.12 -5.99
CA LEU A 349 -8.64 -0.64 -6.61
C LEU A 349 -9.86 -0.37 -5.74
N SER A 350 -11.03 -0.24 -6.37
CA SER A 350 -12.32 -0.22 -5.66
C SER A 350 -12.72 -1.62 -5.22
N HIS A 351 -13.29 -1.74 -4.03
CA HIS A 351 -13.81 -2.98 -3.46
C HIS A 351 -15.30 -2.84 -3.15
N HIS A 352 -16.06 -3.92 -3.35
CA HIS A 352 -17.50 -3.96 -3.16
C HIS A 352 -17.81 -5.00 -2.09
N MET A 353 -17.68 -4.61 -0.82
CA MET A 353 -17.79 -5.52 0.31
C MET A 353 -19.24 -5.89 0.57
N HIS A 354 -19.57 -7.17 0.33
CA HIS A 354 -20.88 -7.76 0.46
C HIS A 354 -20.92 -8.78 1.58
N LEU A 355 -21.93 -8.66 2.45
CA LEU A 355 -22.19 -9.60 3.53
C LEU A 355 -23.40 -10.48 3.19
N HIS A 356 -23.21 -11.80 3.23
CA HIS A 356 -24.30 -12.75 3.08
C HIS A 356 -25.19 -12.78 4.32
N GLY A 357 -26.46 -13.07 4.11
CA GLY A 357 -27.43 -13.34 5.17
C GLY A 357 -27.81 -12.16 6.06
N HIS A 358 -27.19 -10.99 5.87
CA HIS A 358 -27.43 -9.79 6.68
C HIS A 358 -27.50 -8.54 5.84
N ASP A 359 -28.26 -7.57 6.32
CA ASP A 359 -28.01 -6.16 6.01
C ASP A 359 -27.17 -5.55 7.13
N PHE A 360 -26.42 -4.51 6.79
CA PHE A 360 -25.66 -3.69 7.73
C PHE A 360 -26.03 -2.21 7.58
N TRP A 361 -25.66 -1.39 8.56
CA TRP A 361 -25.82 0.06 8.49
C TRP A 361 -24.48 0.71 8.18
N TRP A 362 -24.35 1.37 7.04
CA TRP A 362 -23.26 2.26 6.75
C TRP A 362 -23.46 3.55 7.52
N VAL A 363 -22.55 3.86 8.46
CA VAL A 363 -22.70 4.92 9.47
C VAL A 363 -21.70 6.05 9.33
N ALA A 364 -20.52 5.81 8.70
CA ALA A 364 -19.51 6.83 8.49
C ALA A 364 -18.70 6.59 7.21
N GLN A 365 -18.22 7.65 6.59
CA GLN A 365 -17.28 7.66 5.48
C GLN A 365 -16.16 8.65 5.76
N ASP A 366 -14.92 8.26 5.43
CA ASP A 366 -13.71 9.05 5.66
C ASP A 366 -13.65 9.62 7.09
N GLY A 367 -14.02 8.76 8.07
CA GLY A 367 -14.08 9.07 9.48
C GLY A 367 -15.17 10.07 9.89
N ASN A 368 -16.04 10.50 8.96
CA ASN A 368 -17.13 11.42 9.25
C ASN A 368 -18.46 10.67 9.31
N ASP A 369 -19.25 10.90 10.36
CA ASP A 369 -20.57 10.28 10.48
C ASP A 369 -21.50 10.75 9.36
N LEU A 370 -22.28 9.83 8.82
CA LEU A 370 -23.39 10.17 7.95
C LEU A 370 -24.51 10.84 8.76
N ALA A 371 -25.12 11.85 8.17
CA ALA A 371 -26.30 12.50 8.79
C ALA A 371 -27.42 11.47 9.05
N GLU A 372 -27.57 10.50 8.16
CA GLU A 372 -28.50 9.39 8.28
C GLU A 372 -27.79 8.09 7.90
N PRO A 373 -27.69 7.10 8.81
CA PRO A 373 -27.19 5.76 8.51
C PRO A 373 -27.99 5.08 7.39
N ARG A 374 -27.30 4.43 6.45
CA ARG A 374 -27.92 3.74 5.33
C ARG A 374 -27.89 2.23 5.51
N ARG A 375 -29.03 1.56 5.34
CA ARG A 375 -29.13 0.12 5.39
C ARG A 375 -28.78 -0.49 4.02
N LEU A 376 -27.76 -1.33 3.99
CA LEU A 376 -27.18 -1.93 2.78
C LEU A 376 -26.78 -3.36 3.07
N ASN A 377 -26.50 -4.16 2.02
CA ASN A 377 -25.80 -5.44 2.12
C ASN A 377 -24.51 -5.47 1.29
N THR A 378 -24.25 -4.40 0.53
CA THR A 378 -23.02 -4.22 -0.23
C THR A 378 -22.63 -2.74 -0.15
N VAL A 379 -21.40 -2.46 0.23
CA VAL A 379 -20.83 -1.11 0.27
C VAL A 379 -19.65 -0.99 -0.70
N HIS A 380 -19.62 0.09 -1.48
CA HIS A 380 -18.52 0.41 -2.38
C HIS A 380 -17.47 1.20 -1.61
N VAL A 381 -16.26 0.64 -1.51
CA VAL A 381 -15.11 1.24 -0.82
C VAL A 381 -14.11 1.67 -1.88
N GLU A 382 -14.02 2.98 -2.15
CA GLU A 382 -13.08 3.55 -3.11
C GLU A 382 -11.62 3.50 -2.60
N PRO A 383 -10.63 3.61 -3.50
CA PRO A 383 -9.22 3.70 -3.13
C PRO A 383 -8.95 4.84 -2.14
N GLY A 384 -8.26 4.54 -1.04
CA GLY A 384 -7.96 5.51 0.02
C GLY A 384 -9.13 5.80 0.98
N GLY A 385 -10.35 5.38 0.64
CA GLY A 385 -11.55 5.65 1.44
C GLY A 385 -11.65 4.78 2.70
N THR A 386 -12.32 5.31 3.73
CA THR A 386 -12.65 4.56 4.95
C THR A 386 -14.16 4.55 5.19
N TYR A 387 -14.71 3.40 5.56
CA TYR A 387 -16.14 3.18 5.75
C TYR A 387 -16.39 2.43 7.04
N ASP A 388 -17.29 2.95 7.88
CA ASP A 388 -17.71 2.25 9.08
C ASP A 388 -19.11 1.67 8.90
N ILE A 389 -19.27 0.39 9.19
CA ILE A 389 -20.55 -0.31 9.14
C ILE A 389 -20.88 -0.93 10.50
N MET A 390 -22.16 -0.98 10.80
CA MET A 390 -22.71 -1.65 11.99
C MET A 390 -23.50 -2.89 11.56
N ILE A 391 -23.15 -4.03 12.14
CA ILE A 391 -23.81 -5.32 11.88
C ILE A 391 -24.55 -5.74 13.15
N TYR A 392 -25.78 -6.17 12.98
CA TYR A 392 -26.58 -6.79 14.05
C TYR A 392 -26.68 -8.29 13.87
N GLY A 393 -26.43 -9.03 14.91
CA GLY A 393 -26.46 -10.48 14.90
C GLY A 393 -27.89 -11.02 15.00
N ASP A 394 -28.63 -11.05 13.89
CA ASP A 394 -30.03 -11.54 13.83
C ASP A 394 -30.22 -12.82 13.05
N ASN A 395 -29.18 -13.35 12.42
CA ASN A 395 -29.25 -14.55 11.59
C ASN A 395 -28.06 -15.49 11.89
N PRO A 396 -28.13 -16.37 12.92
CA PRO A 396 -27.05 -17.26 13.30
C PRO A 396 -26.56 -18.15 12.17
N GLY A 397 -25.23 -18.24 11.99
CA GLY A 397 -24.61 -19.03 10.93
C GLY A 397 -23.13 -18.66 10.72
N TYR A 398 -22.59 -19.18 9.60
CA TYR A 398 -21.29 -18.80 9.05
C TYR A 398 -21.53 -18.11 7.72
N TRP A 399 -21.30 -16.81 7.66
CA TRP A 399 -21.68 -15.97 6.54
C TRP A 399 -20.46 -15.35 5.88
N THR A 400 -20.33 -15.54 4.56
CA THR A 400 -19.23 -14.92 3.82
C THR A 400 -19.37 -13.39 3.78
N PHE A 401 -18.27 -12.71 4.06
CA PHE A 401 -18.11 -11.27 3.85
C PHE A 401 -16.95 -11.08 2.89
N HIS A 402 -17.24 -10.63 1.67
CA HIS A 402 -16.27 -10.68 0.59
C HIS A 402 -16.44 -9.55 -0.43
N ASP A 403 -15.42 -9.32 -1.24
CA ASP A 403 -15.53 -8.44 -2.39
C ASP A 403 -16.42 -9.08 -3.47
N HIS A 404 -17.51 -8.41 -3.83
CA HIS A 404 -18.46 -8.88 -4.84
C HIS A 404 -17.94 -8.78 -6.28
N LYS A 405 -16.83 -8.07 -6.49
CA LYS A 405 -16.07 -8.19 -7.73
C LYS A 405 -15.32 -9.50 -7.73
N THR A 406 -15.94 -10.52 -8.31
CA THR A 406 -15.53 -11.94 -8.18
C THR A 406 -14.09 -12.23 -8.59
N THR A 407 -13.46 -11.37 -9.40
CA THR A 407 -12.03 -11.45 -9.71
C THR A 407 -11.14 -11.13 -8.50
N GLN A 408 -11.67 -10.45 -7.49
CA GLN A 408 -10.96 -10.05 -6.27
C GLN A 408 -11.19 -11.02 -5.10
N ALA A 409 -12.17 -11.94 -5.22
CA ALA A 409 -12.37 -13.07 -4.31
C ALA A 409 -11.63 -14.33 -4.79
N ARG A 410 -10.40 -14.17 -5.28
CA ARG A 410 -9.57 -15.24 -5.87
C ARG A 410 -8.10 -15.07 -5.48
N ASN A 411 -7.38 -16.19 -5.44
CA ASN A 411 -5.93 -16.25 -5.29
C ASN A 411 -5.34 -16.68 -6.64
N ASN A 412 -4.73 -15.75 -7.38
CA ASN A 412 -4.18 -16.00 -8.72
C ASN A 412 -5.16 -16.77 -9.63
N GLY A 413 -6.43 -16.34 -9.64
CA GLY A 413 -7.48 -16.95 -10.44
C GLY A 413 -8.24 -18.12 -9.80
N ILE A 414 -7.80 -18.64 -8.65
CA ILE A 414 -8.45 -19.75 -7.94
C ILE A 414 -9.50 -19.20 -6.97
N TYR A 415 -10.73 -19.69 -7.09
CA TYR A 415 -11.86 -19.38 -6.21
C TYR A 415 -12.23 -20.62 -5.35
N PRO A 416 -12.65 -20.47 -4.09
CA PRO A 416 -12.68 -19.23 -3.30
C PRO A 416 -11.30 -18.81 -2.84
N GLY A 417 -11.11 -17.51 -2.65
CA GLY A 417 -9.82 -16.93 -2.23
C GLY A 417 -9.90 -15.41 -2.07
N GLY A 418 -8.75 -14.76 -2.02
CA GLY A 418 -8.65 -13.31 -2.08
C GLY A 418 -9.29 -12.58 -0.91
N MET A 419 -9.98 -11.48 -1.24
CA MET A 419 -10.64 -10.59 -0.27
C MET A 419 -11.97 -11.20 0.19
N LEU A 420 -11.88 -12.20 1.05
CA LEU A 420 -12.99 -12.92 1.66
C LEU A 420 -12.67 -13.21 3.12
N THR A 421 -13.64 -13.06 4.00
CA THR A 421 -13.62 -13.56 5.37
C THR A 421 -15.01 -14.09 5.74
N VAL A 422 -15.17 -14.58 6.96
CA VAL A 422 -16.41 -15.15 7.46
C VAL A 422 -16.89 -14.41 8.69
N LEU A 423 -18.15 -13.98 8.69
CA LEU A 423 -18.87 -13.60 9.90
C LEU A 423 -19.32 -14.88 10.59
N GLU A 424 -18.74 -15.16 11.76
CA GLU A 424 -18.95 -16.40 12.50
C GLU A 424 -19.74 -16.13 13.79
N TYR A 425 -20.85 -16.82 13.95
CA TYR A 425 -21.59 -16.78 15.21
C TYR A 425 -20.98 -17.76 16.20
N GLU A 426 -20.49 -17.22 17.33
CA GLU A 426 -19.80 -18.02 18.36
C GLU A 426 -20.67 -19.05 19.06
N ASP A 427 -21.98 -18.86 19.02
CA ASP A 427 -23.00 -19.69 19.65
C ASP A 427 -23.82 -20.53 18.63
N PHE A 428 -23.30 -20.66 17.40
CA PHE A 428 -23.92 -21.44 16.34
C PHE A 428 -23.18 -22.75 16.08
N GLU A 429 -23.91 -23.86 16.13
CA GLU A 429 -23.39 -25.16 15.72
C GLU A 429 -23.96 -25.53 14.35
N PRO A 430 -23.11 -25.73 13.33
CA PRO A 430 -23.57 -26.03 11.98
C PRO A 430 -24.26 -27.41 11.94
N THR A 431 -25.44 -27.45 11.38
CA THR A 431 -26.22 -28.71 11.17
C THR A 431 -25.75 -29.47 9.91
N TYR A 432 -24.91 -28.87 9.10
CA TYR A 432 -24.35 -29.45 7.88
C TYR A 432 -22.88 -29.01 7.74
N THR A 433 -22.03 -29.98 7.44
CA THR A 433 -20.61 -29.72 7.09
C THR A 433 -20.41 -30.08 5.63
N PRO A 434 -19.92 -29.18 4.78
CA PRO A 434 -19.59 -29.51 3.40
C PRO A 434 -18.56 -30.64 3.31
N SER A 435 -18.73 -31.51 2.32
CA SER A 435 -17.82 -32.66 2.10
C SER A 435 -16.41 -32.23 1.64
N VAL A 436 -16.29 -31.01 1.17
CA VAL A 436 -14.99 -30.37 0.82
C VAL A 436 -14.87 -29.08 1.60
N SER A 437 -13.84 -28.96 2.43
CA SER A 437 -13.52 -27.78 3.19
C SER A 437 -12.23 -27.17 2.64
N VAL A 438 -12.20 -25.84 2.55
CA VAL A 438 -10.98 -25.09 2.19
C VAL A 438 -10.03 -24.93 3.39
N ASP A 439 -10.46 -25.34 4.57
CA ASP A 439 -9.67 -25.29 5.80
C ASP A 439 -8.80 -26.56 6.01
N GLN A 440 -8.75 -27.45 5.02
CA GLN A 440 -7.94 -28.70 5.05
C GLN A 440 -6.69 -28.59 4.18
#